data_126684de30d6b39f15f52ec92d43d789
#
_entry.id   126684de30d6b39f15f52ec92d43d789
#
_cell.length_a   1.000
_cell.length_b   1.000
_cell.length_c   1.000
_cell.angle_alpha   90.00
_cell.angle_beta   90.00
_cell.angle_gamma   90.00
#
_symmetry.space_group_name_H-M   'P 1'
#
loop_
_entity.id
_entity.type
_entity.pdbx_description
1 polymer ?
#
loop_
_entity_poly.entity_id
_entity_poly.type
_entity_poly.pdbx_seq_one_letter_code
_entity_poly.pdbx_strand_id
1 'polypeptide(L)'
;MKIVRYADGNVRYGRLEEDGTILPLRSSPYESMETLGTATHLNQVRLLAPIEVRSLIGVGLNYVKHAQEAKQPLPSTPMLFMKPLDAVIGPGAPIMYPRQGQNVHYEGELAVVIGRTARRVAERDALSYVLGYTCGNDVSERVVQFTEMKQGCLLIGKGFDTFNPIGPCLAIDIDPTNLELETRVNGKVKQKTNTNDLVFSVAKLIAYLSEAMTLRPGDVIMTGTPFGVGPLLPGDVVDIEISGIGVLSNPVISEACIAKSARSGVRVASQSRCRASSESRFRRCHARHPRSDHL
;
A
#
# COMPACT_ATOMS: atom_id res chain seq x y z
N MET A 1 -14.62 -4.53 14.52
CA MET A 1 -15.45 -3.53 13.77
C MET A 1 -14.68 -3.08 12.54
N LYS A 2 -15.37 -2.81 11.39
CA LYS A 2 -14.72 -2.34 10.15
C LYS A 2 -15.28 -0.98 9.75
N ILE A 3 -14.40 -0.02 9.43
CA ILE A 3 -14.78 1.32 8.97
C ILE A 3 -14.27 1.50 7.54
N VAL A 4 -15.13 2.04 6.69
CA VAL A 4 -14.80 2.43 5.32
C VAL A 4 -14.92 3.93 5.14
N ARG A 5 -14.11 4.49 4.23
CA ARG A 5 -14.29 5.83 3.69
C ARG A 5 -14.72 5.69 2.25
N TYR A 6 -15.81 6.33 1.87
CA TYR A 6 -16.44 6.11 0.58
C TYR A 6 -17.00 7.42 -0.01
N ALA A 7 -17.25 7.38 -1.30
CA ALA A 7 -17.89 8.47 -2.05
C ALA A 7 -19.19 7.99 -2.71
N ASP A 8 -20.28 8.69 -2.42
CA ASP A 8 -21.62 8.55 -3.01
C ASP A 8 -22.14 9.90 -3.57
N GLY A 9 -21.23 10.73 -4.07
CA GLY A 9 -21.44 12.16 -4.37
C GLY A 9 -20.74 13.05 -3.34
N ASN A 10 -20.71 12.64 -2.08
CA ASN A 10 -19.94 13.24 -1.00
C ASN A 10 -18.95 12.22 -0.42
N VAL A 11 -17.89 12.70 0.25
CA VAL A 11 -16.98 11.83 0.99
C VAL A 11 -17.51 11.63 2.41
N ARG A 12 -17.65 10.36 2.81
CA ARG A 12 -18.19 9.95 4.11
C ARG A 12 -17.39 8.81 4.71
N TYR A 13 -17.57 8.61 6.01
CA TYR A 13 -17.18 7.40 6.72
C TYR A 13 -18.41 6.57 7.04
N GLY A 14 -18.23 5.24 7.15
CA GLY A 14 -19.31 4.34 7.53
C GLY A 14 -18.79 3.05 8.15
N ARG A 15 -19.60 2.47 9.04
CA ARG A 15 -19.37 1.13 9.56
C ARG A 15 -19.81 0.13 8.51
N LEU A 16 -18.91 -0.78 8.15
CA LEU A 16 -19.15 -1.85 7.20
C LEU A 16 -19.62 -3.10 7.93
N GLU A 17 -20.78 -3.60 7.56
CA GLU A 17 -21.34 -4.86 8.04
C GLU A 17 -20.91 -6.04 7.15
N GLU A 18 -21.10 -7.28 7.63
CA GLU A 18 -20.67 -8.50 6.92
C GLU A 18 -21.39 -8.73 5.58
N ASP A 19 -22.63 -8.28 5.47
CA ASP A 19 -23.45 -8.37 4.25
C ASP A 19 -23.11 -7.31 3.20
N GLY A 20 -22.14 -6.42 3.47
CA GLY A 20 -21.75 -5.33 2.60
C GLY A 20 -22.54 -4.03 2.81
N THR A 21 -23.46 -3.99 3.77
CA THR A 21 -24.15 -2.79 4.18
C THR A 21 -23.19 -1.81 4.83
N ILE A 22 -23.32 -0.53 4.50
CA ILE A 22 -22.57 0.57 5.11
C ILE A 22 -23.52 1.46 5.89
N LEU A 23 -23.32 1.54 7.18
CA LEU A 23 -24.02 2.46 8.06
C LEU A 23 -23.19 3.74 8.21
N PRO A 24 -23.63 4.88 7.68
CA PRO A 24 -22.86 6.12 7.75
C PRO A 24 -22.52 6.50 9.18
N LEU A 25 -21.30 6.96 9.43
CA LEU A 25 -20.91 7.55 10.71
C LEU A 25 -21.41 9.01 10.77
N ARG A 26 -21.70 9.46 11.99
CA ARG A 26 -22.07 10.87 12.27
C ARG A 26 -20.95 11.83 11.87
N SER A 27 -19.68 11.45 12.11
CA SER A 27 -18.49 12.26 11.87
C SER A 27 -17.29 11.39 11.55
N SER A 28 -16.09 11.97 11.60
CA SER A 28 -14.84 11.24 11.47
C SER A 28 -14.71 10.13 12.54
N PRO A 29 -14.11 8.96 12.21
CA PRO A 29 -13.88 7.88 13.18
C PRO A 29 -12.94 8.28 14.34
N TYR A 30 -12.25 9.40 14.22
CA TYR A 30 -11.45 9.97 15.32
C TYR A 30 -12.31 10.67 16.37
N GLU A 31 -13.54 11.03 16.02
CA GLU A 31 -14.46 11.80 16.89
C GLU A 31 -15.60 10.92 17.43
N SER A 32 -16.22 10.11 16.56
CA SER A 32 -17.36 9.29 16.95
C SER A 32 -17.51 8.06 16.06
N MET A 33 -17.87 6.93 16.67
CA MET A 33 -18.26 5.69 15.98
C MET A 33 -19.80 5.54 15.91
N GLU A 34 -20.53 6.57 16.30
CA GLU A 34 -21.99 6.58 16.20
C GLU A 34 -22.45 6.62 14.75
N THR A 35 -23.37 5.74 14.39
CA THR A 35 -23.95 5.70 13.05
C THR A 35 -25.17 6.60 12.97
N LEU A 36 -25.33 7.30 11.83
CA LEU A 36 -26.43 8.22 11.59
C LEU A 36 -26.77 8.26 10.09
N GLY A 37 -28.06 8.24 9.78
CA GLY A 37 -28.51 8.39 8.40
C GLY A 37 -28.94 7.08 7.75
N THR A 38 -29.17 7.13 6.43
CA THR A 38 -29.63 6.00 5.64
C THR A 38 -28.47 5.11 5.24
N ALA A 39 -28.60 3.80 5.44
CA ALA A 39 -27.65 2.81 5.00
C ALA A 39 -27.48 2.82 3.47
N THR A 40 -26.29 2.49 3.01
CA THR A 40 -25.96 2.22 1.60
C THR A 40 -25.28 0.86 1.50
N HIS A 41 -24.84 0.45 0.30
CA HIS A 41 -24.17 -0.82 0.09
C HIS A 41 -22.88 -0.65 -0.70
N LEU A 42 -21.89 -1.52 -0.46
CA LEU A 42 -20.57 -1.49 -1.10
C LEU A 42 -20.61 -1.38 -2.62
N ASN A 43 -21.58 -2.04 -3.28
CA ASN A 43 -21.73 -2.02 -4.73
C ASN A 43 -22.30 -0.70 -5.31
N GLN A 44 -22.76 0.23 -4.45
CA GLN A 44 -23.37 1.51 -4.82
C GLN A 44 -22.40 2.69 -4.64
N VAL A 45 -21.24 2.45 -4.05
CA VAL A 45 -20.30 3.50 -3.67
C VAL A 45 -18.90 3.21 -4.19
N ARG A 46 -18.08 4.24 -4.29
CA ARG A 46 -16.64 4.08 -4.54
C ARG A 46 -15.89 4.14 -3.21
N LEU A 47 -15.19 3.06 -2.89
CA LEU A 47 -14.29 3.06 -1.74
C LEU A 47 -13.08 3.98 -1.99
N LEU A 48 -12.64 4.63 -0.93
CA LEU A 48 -11.45 5.46 -0.86
C LEU A 48 -10.44 4.82 0.10
N ALA A 49 -9.23 5.38 0.19
CA ALA A 49 -8.34 5.09 1.31
C ALA A 49 -9.15 5.25 2.63
N PRO A 50 -9.08 4.26 3.56
CA PRO A 50 -10.05 4.15 4.66
C PRO A 50 -10.00 5.30 5.65
N ILE A 51 -8.92 6.10 5.60
CA ILE A 51 -8.76 7.35 6.35
C ILE A 51 -8.17 8.43 5.45
N GLU A 52 -8.26 9.67 5.87
CA GLU A 52 -7.46 10.75 5.32
C GLU A 52 -6.08 10.70 5.98
N VAL A 53 -5.04 10.39 5.16
CA VAL A 53 -3.68 10.21 5.65
C VAL A 53 -3.04 11.56 5.91
N ARG A 54 -2.48 11.75 7.10
CA ARG A 54 -1.79 12.97 7.51
C ARG A 54 -0.28 12.89 7.24
N SER A 55 0.33 11.77 7.56
CA SER A 55 1.71 11.45 7.20
C SER A 55 1.85 9.94 6.97
N LEU A 56 2.85 9.54 6.20
CA LEU A 56 3.07 8.16 5.81
C LEU A 56 4.53 7.79 6.05
N ILE A 57 4.75 6.93 7.06
CA ILE A 57 6.06 6.47 7.49
C ILE A 57 6.20 5.00 7.09
N GLY A 58 7.23 4.68 6.30
CA GLY A 58 7.57 3.31 5.94
C GLY A 58 8.69 2.75 6.81
N VAL A 59 8.69 1.43 6.99
CA VAL A 59 9.69 0.67 7.74
C VAL A 59 10.33 -0.36 6.82
N GLY A 60 11.60 -0.21 6.51
CA GLY A 60 12.35 -1.17 5.71
C GLY A 60 12.89 -2.35 6.53
N LEU A 61 13.04 -3.53 5.88
CA LEU A 61 13.69 -4.74 6.42
C LEU A 61 13.14 -5.21 7.78
N ASN A 62 11.83 -5.14 7.95
CA ASN A 62 11.18 -5.46 9.23
C ASN A 62 10.68 -6.92 9.34
N TYR A 63 11.05 -7.79 8.42
CA TYR A 63 10.81 -9.23 8.49
C TYR A 63 12.11 -10.00 8.34
N VAL A 64 12.33 -11.01 9.21
CA VAL A 64 13.58 -11.79 9.24
C VAL A 64 13.88 -12.42 7.88
N LYS A 65 12.91 -13.08 7.28
CA LYS A 65 13.09 -13.76 5.97
C LYS A 65 13.30 -12.76 4.82
N HIS A 66 12.72 -11.56 4.89
CA HIS A 66 12.96 -10.52 3.88
C HIS A 66 14.37 -9.95 3.97
N ALA A 67 14.91 -9.75 5.17
CA ALA A 67 16.30 -9.34 5.34
C ALA A 67 17.27 -10.40 4.78
N GLN A 68 16.98 -11.69 4.97
CA GLN A 68 17.74 -12.80 4.39
C GLN A 68 17.68 -12.80 2.85
N GLU A 69 16.49 -12.62 2.26
CA GLU A 69 16.28 -12.50 0.81
C GLU A 69 17.10 -11.33 0.23
N ALA A 70 17.08 -10.18 0.91
CA ALA A 70 17.84 -8.99 0.54
C ALA A 70 19.35 -9.11 0.82
N LYS A 71 19.81 -10.22 1.47
CA LYS A 71 21.20 -10.44 1.90
C LYS A 71 21.71 -9.30 2.80
N GLN A 72 20.85 -8.76 3.65
CA GLN A 72 21.14 -7.69 4.59
C GLN A 72 21.10 -8.23 6.02
N PRO A 73 21.96 -7.71 6.91
CA PRO A 73 21.84 -8.02 8.34
C PRO A 73 20.53 -7.46 8.89
N LEU A 74 20.00 -8.07 9.94
CA LEU A 74 18.86 -7.51 10.67
C LEU A 74 19.24 -6.15 11.24
N PRO A 75 18.42 -5.11 11.04
CA PRO A 75 18.71 -3.79 11.57
C PRO A 75 18.61 -3.79 13.10
N SER A 76 19.51 -3.09 13.78
CA SER A 76 19.47 -2.90 15.23
C SER A 76 18.45 -1.84 15.67
N THR A 77 18.06 -0.95 14.75
CA THR A 77 17.04 0.08 14.91
C THR A 77 16.15 0.10 13.66
N PRO A 78 14.87 0.54 13.76
CA PRO A 78 14.00 0.64 12.61
C PRO A 78 14.59 1.49 11.49
N MET A 79 14.62 0.96 10.27
CA MET A 79 15.02 1.69 9.07
C MET A 79 13.81 2.44 8.52
N LEU A 80 13.76 3.74 8.71
CA LEU A 80 12.60 4.57 8.47
C LEU A 80 12.75 5.45 7.23
N PHE A 81 11.66 5.63 6.50
CA PHE A 81 11.53 6.59 5.41
C PHE A 81 10.12 7.17 5.37
N MET A 82 9.92 8.24 4.61
CA MET A 82 8.61 8.84 4.41
C MET A 82 8.18 8.71 2.95
N LYS A 83 6.88 8.56 2.72
CA LYS A 83 6.28 8.58 1.38
C LYS A 83 5.43 9.83 1.20
N PRO A 84 5.40 10.42 -0.01
CA PRO A 84 4.49 11.52 -0.33
C PRO A 84 3.02 11.10 -0.17
N LEU A 85 2.18 12.05 0.24
CA LEU A 85 0.73 11.78 0.41
C LEU A 85 0.02 11.54 -0.92
N ASP A 86 0.50 12.14 -2.02
CA ASP A 86 -0.02 11.91 -3.38
C ASP A 86 0.20 10.47 -3.88
N ALA A 87 1.08 9.70 -3.22
CA ALA A 87 1.21 8.28 -3.46
C ALA A 87 0.00 7.46 -2.98
N VAL A 88 -0.84 8.00 -2.07
CA VAL A 88 -1.93 7.26 -1.44
C VAL A 88 -3.13 7.12 -2.38
N ILE A 89 -3.56 5.87 -2.57
CA ILE A 89 -4.81 5.53 -3.28
C ILE A 89 -5.63 4.51 -2.48
N GLY A 90 -6.91 4.44 -2.78
CA GLY A 90 -7.84 3.48 -2.17
C GLY A 90 -8.01 2.20 -2.99
N PRO A 91 -8.90 1.30 -2.52
CA PRO A 91 -9.24 0.05 -3.20
C PRO A 91 -9.76 0.29 -4.61
N GLY A 92 -9.38 -0.57 -5.56
CA GLY A 92 -9.80 -0.51 -6.96
C GLY A 92 -9.18 0.62 -7.78
N ALA A 93 -8.53 1.60 -7.14
CA ALA A 93 -7.81 2.65 -7.86
C ALA A 93 -6.54 2.07 -8.53
N PRO A 94 -6.21 2.51 -9.76
CA PRO A 94 -5.08 1.93 -10.47
C PRO A 94 -3.73 2.38 -9.91
N ILE A 95 -2.81 1.42 -9.77
CA ILE A 95 -1.38 1.70 -9.62
C ILE A 95 -0.84 2.12 -10.98
N MET A 96 -0.28 3.32 -11.04
CA MET A 96 0.27 3.89 -12.28
C MET A 96 1.70 3.41 -12.48
N TYR A 97 1.93 2.53 -13.48
CA TYR A 97 3.28 2.17 -13.89
C TYR A 97 3.92 3.37 -14.59
N PRO A 98 4.94 4.03 -14.00
CA PRO A 98 5.48 5.29 -14.51
C PRO A 98 6.18 5.09 -15.85
N ARG A 99 6.26 6.15 -16.68
CA ARG A 99 6.92 6.09 -18.01
C ARG A 99 8.39 5.75 -17.92
N GLN A 100 9.07 6.22 -16.91
CA GLN A 100 10.46 5.92 -16.60
C GLN A 100 10.64 4.66 -15.76
N GLY A 101 9.57 3.99 -15.35
CA GLY A 101 9.61 2.78 -14.54
C GLY A 101 10.26 1.63 -15.32
N GLN A 102 11.21 0.96 -14.69
CA GLN A 102 11.95 -0.17 -15.24
C GLN A 102 11.65 -1.46 -14.46
N ASN A 103 11.48 -1.35 -13.15
CA ASN A 103 11.30 -2.50 -12.26
C ASN A 103 10.44 -2.14 -11.04
N VAL A 104 9.14 -2.04 -11.27
CA VAL A 104 8.14 -1.72 -10.23
C VAL A 104 7.75 -2.99 -9.50
N HIS A 105 7.87 -3.02 -8.17
CA HIS A 105 7.54 -4.16 -7.31
C HIS A 105 6.37 -3.85 -6.37
N TYR A 106 5.61 -4.90 -6.01
CA TYR A 106 4.68 -4.88 -4.90
C TYR A 106 5.40 -5.17 -3.58
N GLU A 107 4.85 -4.66 -2.49
CA GLU A 107 5.24 -4.93 -1.11
C GLU A 107 3.99 -4.91 -0.23
N GLY A 108 3.40 -6.10 0.05
CA GLY A 108 2.24 -6.24 0.94
C GLY A 108 2.64 -6.00 2.38
N GLU A 109 1.90 -5.14 3.09
CA GLU A 109 2.21 -4.70 4.45
C GLU A 109 0.97 -4.54 5.32
N LEU A 110 1.14 -4.72 6.63
CA LEU A 110 0.21 -4.18 7.61
C LEU A 110 0.44 -2.67 7.73
N ALA A 111 -0.61 -1.88 7.61
CA ALA A 111 -0.59 -0.45 7.86
C ALA A 111 -1.31 -0.12 9.16
N VAL A 112 -0.64 0.63 10.04
CA VAL A 112 -1.11 1.02 11.37
C VAL A 112 -1.56 2.46 11.34
N VAL A 113 -2.79 2.75 11.75
CA VAL A 113 -3.35 4.11 11.80
C VAL A 113 -3.34 4.64 13.22
N ILE A 114 -2.64 5.73 13.46
CA ILE A 114 -2.61 6.40 14.76
C ILE A 114 -3.95 7.11 15.02
N GLY A 115 -4.53 6.87 16.19
CA GLY A 115 -5.84 7.41 16.59
C GLY A 115 -5.78 8.50 17.65
N ARG A 116 -4.68 8.58 18.41
CA ARG A 116 -4.48 9.58 19.46
C ARG A 116 -3.07 10.15 19.39
N THR A 117 -2.91 11.40 19.79
CA THR A 117 -1.58 12.03 19.85
C THR A 117 -0.65 11.26 20.78
N ALA A 118 0.45 10.74 20.23
CA ALA A 118 1.46 9.94 20.91
C ALA A 118 2.80 10.68 20.95
N ARG A 119 3.33 10.89 22.15
CA ARG A 119 4.65 11.49 22.39
C ARG A 119 5.28 10.82 23.61
N ARG A 120 6.47 10.24 23.44
CA ARG A 120 7.21 9.49 24.48
C ARG A 120 6.38 8.40 25.12
N VAL A 121 5.74 7.58 24.27
CA VAL A 121 4.86 6.51 24.71
C VAL A 121 5.68 5.28 25.08
N ALA A 122 5.44 4.69 26.24
CA ALA A 122 6.05 3.42 26.61
C ALA A 122 5.50 2.29 25.72
N GLU A 123 6.34 1.32 25.36
CA GLU A 123 5.97 0.22 24.45
C GLU A 123 4.72 -0.54 24.92
N ARG A 124 4.60 -0.80 26.25
CA ARG A 124 3.44 -1.48 26.85
C ARG A 124 2.11 -0.75 26.63
N ASP A 125 2.14 0.57 26.41
CA ASP A 125 0.94 1.41 26.25
C ASP A 125 0.67 1.77 24.79
N ALA A 126 1.60 1.44 23.88
CA ALA A 126 1.65 1.94 22.51
C ALA A 126 0.39 1.59 21.68
N LEU A 127 -0.11 0.36 21.80
CA LEU A 127 -1.27 -0.09 21.02
C LEU A 127 -2.55 0.68 21.39
N SER A 128 -2.63 1.27 22.59
CA SER A 128 -3.76 2.11 22.99
C SER A 128 -3.85 3.43 22.21
N TYR A 129 -2.82 3.81 21.45
CA TYR A 129 -2.78 4.99 20.59
C TYR A 129 -3.17 4.70 19.14
N VAL A 130 -3.42 3.43 18.81
CA VAL A 130 -3.84 3.01 17.48
C VAL A 130 -5.35 3.16 17.33
N LEU A 131 -5.81 3.69 16.20
CA LEU A 131 -7.22 3.69 15.82
C LEU A 131 -7.62 2.34 15.22
N GLY A 132 -6.75 1.77 14.40
CA GLY A 132 -6.99 0.51 13.72
C GLY A 132 -5.92 0.20 12.69
N TYR A 133 -6.18 -0.84 11.90
CA TYR A 133 -5.24 -1.44 10.97
C TYR A 133 -5.87 -1.60 9.59
N THR A 134 -5.05 -1.55 8.54
CA THR A 134 -5.49 -1.75 7.17
C THR A 134 -4.40 -2.45 6.36
N CYS A 135 -4.73 -3.01 5.19
CA CYS A 135 -3.71 -3.48 4.26
C CYS A 135 -3.04 -2.30 3.57
N GLY A 136 -1.76 -2.43 3.26
CA GLY A 136 -1.01 -1.47 2.49
C GLY A 136 -0.14 -2.14 1.43
N ASN A 137 0.17 -1.40 0.36
CA ASN A 137 1.12 -1.83 -0.66
C ASN A 137 2.19 -0.75 -0.82
N ASP A 138 3.40 -0.99 -0.31
CA ASP A 138 4.53 -0.08 -0.46
C ASP A 138 5.21 -0.26 -1.82
N VAL A 139 4.47 0.10 -2.90
CA VAL A 139 4.95 -0.03 -4.27
C VAL A 139 6.27 0.72 -4.45
N SER A 140 7.21 0.07 -5.14
CA SER A 140 8.59 0.54 -5.24
C SER A 140 9.12 0.42 -6.66
N GLU A 141 9.72 1.46 -7.18
CA GLU A 141 10.56 1.38 -8.39
C GLU A 141 12.01 1.08 -7.98
N ARG A 142 12.44 -0.15 -8.19
CA ARG A 142 13.69 -0.69 -7.63
C ARG A 142 14.95 -0.04 -8.17
N VAL A 143 14.98 0.34 -9.45
CA VAL A 143 16.18 0.95 -10.05
C VAL A 143 16.45 2.32 -9.44
N VAL A 144 15.41 3.14 -9.29
CA VAL A 144 15.49 4.44 -8.63
C VAL A 144 15.79 4.26 -7.14
N GLN A 145 15.06 3.38 -6.46
CA GLN A 145 15.26 3.09 -5.04
C GLN A 145 16.72 2.73 -4.72
N PHE A 146 17.30 1.77 -5.44
CA PHE A 146 18.68 1.35 -5.18
C PHE A 146 19.70 2.44 -5.52
N THR A 147 19.40 3.30 -6.47
CA THR A 147 20.24 4.47 -6.79
C THR A 147 20.22 5.48 -5.65
N GLU A 148 19.02 5.80 -5.15
CA GLU A 148 18.83 6.71 -4.00
C GLU A 148 19.50 6.17 -2.73
N MET A 149 19.32 4.88 -2.43
CA MET A 149 19.93 4.24 -1.25
C MET A 149 21.46 4.35 -1.24
N LYS A 150 22.13 4.25 -2.39
CA LYS A 150 23.57 4.47 -2.52
C LYS A 150 23.98 5.91 -2.21
N GLN A 151 23.04 6.86 -2.35
CA GLN A 151 23.24 8.29 -2.05
C GLN A 151 22.79 8.64 -0.61
N GLY A 152 22.34 7.65 0.17
CA GLY A 152 21.87 7.86 1.54
C GLY A 152 20.47 8.46 1.66
N CYS A 153 19.64 8.37 0.61
CA CYS A 153 18.27 8.85 0.62
C CYS A 153 17.30 7.77 0.12
N LEU A 154 16.00 7.98 0.33
CA LEU A 154 14.93 7.12 -0.15
C LEU A 154 13.64 7.96 -0.24
N LEU A 155 13.27 8.37 -1.44
CA LEU A 155 12.09 9.20 -1.69
C LEU A 155 11.41 8.84 -3.02
N ILE A 156 12.04 9.06 -4.17
CA ILE A 156 11.39 8.93 -5.48
C ILE A 156 11.06 7.48 -5.79
N GLY A 157 11.98 6.55 -5.50
CA GLY A 157 11.77 5.11 -5.73
C GLY A 157 10.54 4.54 -5.00
N LYS A 158 10.10 5.19 -3.92
CA LYS A 158 8.93 4.86 -3.09
C LYS A 158 7.78 5.85 -3.25
N GLY A 159 7.98 6.96 -3.95
CA GLY A 159 7.11 8.14 -3.89
C GLY A 159 6.42 8.52 -5.18
N PHE A 160 6.44 7.70 -6.23
CA PHE A 160 5.62 7.95 -7.41
C PHE A 160 4.14 8.03 -7.04
N ASP A 161 3.38 8.84 -7.75
CA ASP A 161 1.93 8.91 -7.61
C ASP A 161 1.33 7.50 -7.64
N THR A 162 0.36 7.25 -6.76
CA THR A 162 -0.32 5.96 -6.62
C THR A 162 0.48 4.80 -6.03
N PHE A 163 1.73 5.02 -5.59
CA PHE A 163 2.61 3.98 -5.08
C PHE A 163 2.34 3.59 -3.61
N ASN A 164 1.20 4.02 -3.04
CA ASN A 164 0.79 3.55 -1.72
C ASN A 164 -0.72 3.26 -1.63
N PRO A 165 -1.20 2.19 -2.29
CA PRO A 165 -2.55 1.69 -2.03
C PRO A 165 -2.73 1.35 -0.55
N ILE A 166 -3.84 1.78 0.07
CA ILE A 166 -4.28 1.37 1.42
C ILE A 166 -5.78 1.06 1.43
N GLY A 167 -6.19 0.05 2.19
CA GLY A 167 -7.57 -0.42 2.29
C GLY A 167 -7.67 -1.91 2.60
N PRO A 168 -8.81 -2.57 2.39
CA PRO A 168 -10.07 -2.02 1.89
C PRO A 168 -10.84 -1.23 2.92
N CYS A 169 -10.58 -1.46 4.20
CA CYS A 169 -11.23 -0.83 5.35
C CYS A 169 -10.23 -0.63 6.48
N LEU A 170 -10.60 0.15 7.48
CA LEU A 170 -9.92 0.22 8.76
C LEU A 170 -10.56 -0.80 9.70
N ALA A 171 -9.81 -1.82 10.11
CA ALA A 171 -10.22 -2.80 11.11
C ALA A 171 -9.83 -2.31 12.50
N ILE A 172 -10.81 -2.22 13.40
CA ILE A 172 -10.66 -1.77 14.78
C ILE A 172 -10.80 -2.99 15.68
N ASP A 173 -10.10 -2.98 16.81
CA ASP A 173 -10.13 -4.06 17.82
C ASP A 173 -9.67 -5.42 17.29
N ILE A 174 -8.59 -5.43 16.50
CA ILE A 174 -7.89 -6.66 16.12
C ILE A 174 -6.50 -6.68 16.76
N ASP A 175 -5.99 -7.89 17.03
CA ASP A 175 -4.63 -8.07 17.56
C ASP A 175 -3.60 -8.02 16.41
N PRO A 176 -2.72 -7.02 16.36
CA PRO A 176 -1.74 -6.90 15.27
C PRO A 176 -0.58 -7.90 15.37
N THR A 177 -0.48 -8.66 16.45
CA THR A 177 0.67 -9.54 16.72
C THR A 177 0.57 -10.91 16.05
N ASN A 178 -0.62 -11.26 15.53
CA ASN A 178 -0.87 -12.58 14.95
C ASN A 178 -1.87 -12.52 13.78
N LEU A 179 -1.52 -11.78 12.73
CA LEU A 179 -2.32 -11.66 11.51
C LEU A 179 -1.63 -12.36 10.34
N GLU A 180 -2.38 -13.23 9.64
CA GLU A 180 -1.92 -13.78 8.36
C GLU A 180 -1.93 -12.68 7.30
N LEU A 181 -0.83 -12.57 6.55
CA LEU A 181 -0.68 -11.68 5.41
C LEU A 181 -0.34 -12.49 4.17
N GLU A 182 -1.10 -12.27 3.09
CA GLU A 182 -0.88 -12.88 1.81
C GLU A 182 -0.96 -11.84 0.69
N THR A 183 0.03 -11.85 -0.23
CA THR A 183 -0.01 -11.05 -1.45
C THR A 183 -0.14 -11.96 -2.65
N ARG A 184 -1.10 -11.66 -3.54
CA ARG A 184 -1.30 -12.35 -4.82
C ARG A 184 -1.11 -11.38 -5.98
N VAL A 185 -0.55 -11.88 -7.08
CA VAL A 185 -0.53 -11.19 -8.37
C VAL A 185 -1.22 -12.08 -9.38
N ASN A 186 -2.30 -11.57 -10.00
CA ASN A 186 -3.17 -12.32 -10.91
C ASN A 186 -3.66 -13.64 -10.28
N GLY A 187 -4.06 -13.59 -9.01
CA GLY A 187 -4.55 -14.74 -8.22
C GLY A 187 -3.46 -15.73 -7.76
N LYS A 188 -2.17 -15.51 -8.12
CA LYS A 188 -1.07 -16.39 -7.70
C LYS A 188 -0.40 -15.83 -6.45
N VAL A 189 -0.33 -16.63 -5.38
CA VAL A 189 0.37 -16.26 -4.13
C VAL A 189 1.84 -15.98 -4.41
N LYS A 190 2.31 -14.86 -3.91
CA LYS A 190 3.68 -14.36 -4.02
C LYS A 190 4.34 -14.14 -2.66
N GLN A 191 3.62 -13.59 -1.71
CA GLN A 191 4.07 -13.42 -0.34
C GLN A 191 3.07 -14.13 0.57
N LYS A 192 3.58 -14.77 1.63
CA LYS A 192 2.77 -15.33 2.70
C LYS A 192 3.57 -15.33 3.99
N THR A 193 3.03 -14.71 5.03
CA THR A 193 3.65 -14.58 6.33
C THR A 193 2.61 -14.36 7.42
N ASN A 194 3.09 -14.18 8.64
CA ASN A 194 2.29 -13.75 9.78
C ASN A 194 2.99 -12.56 10.45
N THR A 195 2.25 -11.63 11.01
CA THR A 195 2.81 -10.43 11.67
C THR A 195 3.63 -10.73 12.93
N ASN A 196 3.55 -11.96 13.44
CA ASN A 196 4.43 -12.42 14.55
C ASN A 196 5.91 -12.57 14.12
N ASP A 197 6.21 -12.52 12.80
CA ASP A 197 7.59 -12.55 12.25
C ASP A 197 8.22 -11.15 12.10
N LEU A 198 7.52 -10.10 12.56
CA LEU A 198 8.05 -8.73 12.57
C LEU A 198 9.26 -8.61 13.51
N VAL A 199 10.36 -8.03 13.01
CA VAL A 199 11.58 -7.74 13.81
C VAL A 199 11.28 -6.68 14.88
N PHE A 200 10.61 -5.61 14.46
CA PHE A 200 10.08 -4.57 15.36
C PHE A 200 8.56 -4.64 15.35
N SER A 201 7.97 -5.01 16.48
CA SER A 201 6.53 -5.06 16.66
C SER A 201 5.88 -3.68 16.44
N VAL A 202 4.56 -3.65 16.19
CA VAL A 202 3.81 -2.39 16.10
C VAL A 202 4.02 -1.52 17.36
N ALA A 203 3.96 -2.12 18.54
CA ALA A 203 4.18 -1.40 19.80
C ALA A 203 5.58 -0.80 19.87
N LYS A 204 6.60 -1.54 19.46
CA LYS A 204 7.99 -1.08 19.42
C LYS A 204 8.18 0.08 18.43
N LEU A 205 7.57 0.00 17.24
CA LEU A 205 7.63 1.07 16.23
C LEU A 205 7.01 2.37 16.75
N ILE A 206 5.83 2.31 17.38
CA ILE A 206 5.17 3.47 17.95
C ILE A 206 6.00 4.08 19.08
N ALA A 207 6.51 3.26 19.99
CA ALA A 207 7.37 3.72 21.08
C ALA A 207 8.62 4.41 20.52
N TYR A 208 9.31 3.79 19.58
CA TYR A 208 10.53 4.32 18.96
C TYR A 208 10.26 5.66 18.24
N LEU A 209 9.23 5.74 17.40
CA LEU A 209 8.87 6.95 16.66
C LEU A 209 8.43 8.07 17.62
N SER A 210 7.60 7.74 18.61
CA SER A 210 7.06 8.73 19.55
C SER A 210 8.11 9.30 20.49
N GLU A 211 9.25 8.64 20.68
CA GLU A 211 10.38 9.19 21.42
C GLU A 211 11.01 10.37 20.70
N ALA A 212 11.11 10.30 19.36
CA ALA A 212 11.73 11.34 18.54
C ALA A 212 10.74 12.41 18.09
N MET A 213 9.52 12.03 17.64
CA MET A 213 8.53 12.92 17.04
C MET A 213 7.14 12.70 17.65
N THR A 214 6.26 13.70 17.51
CA THR A 214 4.86 13.55 17.89
C THR A 214 4.07 12.89 16.78
N LEU A 215 3.56 11.69 17.02
CA LEU A 215 2.57 11.05 16.16
C LEU A 215 1.18 11.62 16.45
N ARG A 216 0.37 11.80 15.42
CA ARG A 216 -0.96 12.42 15.52
C ARG A 216 -2.03 11.54 14.87
N PRO A 217 -3.32 11.71 15.21
CA PRO A 217 -4.41 11.06 14.51
C PRO A 217 -4.28 11.24 12.98
N GLY A 218 -4.38 10.13 12.24
CA GLY A 218 -4.20 10.09 10.79
C GLY A 218 -2.78 9.85 10.30
N ASP A 219 -1.77 9.82 11.17
CA ASP A 219 -0.44 9.32 10.79
C ASP A 219 -0.53 7.81 10.56
N VAL A 220 0.12 7.32 9.50
CA VAL A 220 0.13 5.91 9.10
C VAL A 220 1.56 5.37 9.15
N ILE A 221 1.72 4.19 9.76
CA ILE A 221 2.98 3.45 9.77
C ILE A 221 2.80 2.20 8.93
N MET A 222 3.55 2.10 7.82
CA MET A 222 3.70 0.89 7.01
C MET A 222 4.77 0.03 7.67
N THR A 223 4.41 -1.20 8.10
CA THR A 223 5.23 -1.96 9.05
C THR A 223 6.34 -2.79 8.41
N GLY A 224 6.50 -2.70 7.10
CA GLY A 224 7.45 -3.51 6.34
C GLY A 224 6.80 -4.71 5.67
N THR A 225 7.45 -5.18 4.60
CA THR A 225 6.99 -6.29 3.76
C THR A 225 7.74 -7.58 4.06
N PRO A 226 7.11 -8.76 3.95
CA PRO A 226 7.79 -10.06 4.03
C PRO A 226 8.58 -10.37 2.75
N PHE A 227 9.29 -11.50 2.75
CA PHE A 227 9.93 -12.07 1.56
C PHE A 227 8.94 -12.35 0.42
N GLY A 228 9.45 -12.51 -0.80
CA GLY A 228 8.65 -12.80 -1.99
C GLY A 228 8.21 -11.55 -2.76
N VAL A 229 8.88 -10.41 -2.55
CA VAL A 229 8.68 -9.21 -3.38
C VAL A 229 9.01 -9.51 -4.83
N GLY A 230 8.31 -8.86 -5.77
CA GLY A 230 8.52 -9.13 -7.18
C GLY A 230 7.88 -8.09 -8.10
N PRO A 231 8.15 -8.19 -9.42
CA PRO A 231 7.72 -7.19 -10.37
C PRO A 231 6.21 -7.20 -10.62
N LEU A 232 5.68 -6.01 -10.87
CA LEU A 232 4.37 -5.73 -11.43
C LEU A 232 4.53 -5.25 -12.87
N LEU A 233 3.58 -5.62 -13.72
CA LEU A 233 3.50 -5.16 -15.11
C LEU A 233 2.13 -4.53 -15.39
N PRO A 234 2.04 -3.58 -16.32
CA PRO A 234 0.74 -3.07 -16.76
C PRO A 234 -0.18 -4.22 -17.22
N GLY A 235 -1.38 -4.28 -16.66
CA GLY A 235 -2.38 -5.33 -16.87
C GLY A 235 -2.44 -6.33 -15.71
N ASP A 236 -1.52 -6.30 -14.76
CA ASP A 236 -1.61 -7.11 -13.54
C ASP A 236 -2.68 -6.56 -12.59
N VAL A 237 -3.16 -7.46 -11.72
CA VAL A 237 -3.94 -7.12 -10.53
C VAL A 237 -3.17 -7.64 -9.32
N VAL A 238 -2.94 -6.77 -8.35
CA VAL A 238 -2.32 -7.13 -7.08
C VAL A 238 -3.35 -7.08 -5.97
N ASP A 239 -3.42 -8.17 -5.21
CA ASP A 239 -4.29 -8.34 -4.05
C ASP A 239 -3.44 -8.52 -2.80
N ILE A 240 -3.75 -7.78 -1.74
CA ILE A 240 -3.13 -7.93 -0.43
C ILE A 240 -4.25 -8.25 0.55
N GLU A 241 -4.17 -9.44 1.15
CA GLU A 241 -5.12 -9.92 2.13
C GLU A 241 -4.47 -10.00 3.50
N ILE A 242 -5.16 -9.47 4.50
CA ILE A 242 -4.77 -9.62 5.91
C ILE A 242 -5.99 -10.12 6.68
N SER A 243 -5.77 -11.17 7.49
CA SER A 243 -6.82 -11.76 8.31
C SER A 243 -7.47 -10.71 9.23
N GLY A 244 -8.80 -10.76 9.34
CA GLY A 244 -9.56 -9.77 10.10
C GLY A 244 -9.80 -8.43 9.40
N ILE A 245 -9.01 -8.08 8.37
CA ILE A 245 -9.14 -6.83 7.59
C ILE A 245 -9.93 -7.09 6.30
N GLY A 246 -9.38 -7.90 5.39
CA GLY A 246 -9.96 -8.21 4.09
C GLY A 246 -8.94 -8.06 2.97
N VAL A 247 -9.40 -7.85 1.74
CA VAL A 247 -8.58 -7.83 0.53
C VAL A 247 -8.53 -6.42 -0.05
N LEU A 248 -7.33 -5.85 -0.13
CA LEU A 248 -7.01 -4.65 -0.91
C LEU A 248 -6.62 -5.09 -2.31
N SER A 249 -7.41 -4.73 -3.32
CA SER A 249 -7.18 -5.10 -4.72
C SER A 249 -6.97 -3.85 -5.57
N ASN A 250 -5.90 -3.84 -6.37
CA ASN A 250 -5.59 -2.72 -7.26
C ASN A 250 -5.06 -3.22 -8.62
N PRO A 251 -5.61 -2.73 -9.74
CA PRO A 251 -5.07 -2.99 -11.07
C PRO A 251 -3.82 -2.14 -11.32
N VAL A 252 -2.91 -2.64 -12.14
CA VAL A 252 -1.74 -1.92 -12.62
C VAL A 252 -1.98 -1.43 -14.04
N ILE A 253 -1.82 -0.14 -14.30
CA ILE A 253 -1.99 0.43 -15.65
C ILE A 253 -0.76 1.25 -16.06
N SER A 254 -0.51 1.34 -17.37
CA SER A 254 0.59 2.16 -17.87
C SER A 254 0.22 3.64 -17.90
N GLU A 255 1.04 4.50 -17.32
CA GLU A 255 0.89 5.95 -17.42
C GLU A 255 0.83 6.44 -18.89
N ALA A 256 1.53 5.77 -19.79
CA ALA A 256 1.49 6.09 -21.23
C ALA A 256 0.11 5.90 -21.87
N CYS A 257 -0.75 5.04 -21.32
CA CYS A 257 -2.11 4.82 -21.83
C CYS A 257 -3.04 6.00 -21.52
N ILE A 258 -2.87 6.64 -20.37
CA ILE A 258 -3.70 7.78 -19.96
C ILE A 258 -3.40 9.02 -20.81
N ALA A 259 -2.13 9.29 -21.10
CA ALA A 259 -1.72 10.41 -21.92
C ALA A 259 -2.29 10.35 -23.36
N LYS A 260 -2.54 9.14 -23.88
CA LYS A 260 -3.19 8.95 -25.19
C LYS A 260 -4.70 9.20 -25.13
N SER A 261 -5.36 8.74 -24.04
CA SER A 261 -6.81 8.93 -23.85
C SER A 261 -7.16 10.41 -23.64
N ALA A 262 -6.35 11.14 -22.88
CA ALA A 262 -6.55 12.59 -22.65
C ALA A 262 -6.42 13.42 -23.94
N ARG A 263 -5.53 13.00 -24.86
CA ARG A 263 -5.37 13.67 -26.17
C ARG A 263 -6.43 13.31 -27.22
N SER A 264 -7.07 12.14 -27.08
CA SER A 264 -8.06 11.64 -28.03
C SER A 264 -9.51 11.95 -27.65
N GLY A 265 -9.77 12.54 -26.47
CA GLY A 265 -11.12 12.82 -25.97
C GLY A 265 -11.97 11.57 -25.67
N VAL A 266 -11.39 10.37 -25.79
CA VAL A 266 -12.07 9.08 -25.57
C VAL A 266 -11.95 8.68 -24.12
N ARG A 267 -13.07 8.58 -23.39
CA ARG A 267 -13.10 7.98 -22.05
C ARG A 267 -12.64 6.51 -22.15
N VAL A 268 -11.69 6.12 -21.31
CA VAL A 268 -11.24 4.72 -21.19
C VAL A 268 -12.40 3.89 -20.63
N ALA A 269 -13.16 3.27 -21.51
CA ALA A 269 -14.09 2.21 -21.17
C ALA A 269 -13.43 0.87 -21.50
N SER A 270 -13.28 0.02 -20.48
CA SER A 270 -12.89 -1.41 -20.48
C SER A 270 -11.45 -1.79 -20.89
N GLN A 271 -10.90 -2.64 -20.03
CA GLN A 271 -9.53 -3.17 -19.99
C GLN A 271 -9.08 -4.06 -21.18
N SER A 272 -9.94 -4.33 -22.16
CA SER A 272 -9.67 -5.34 -23.20
C SER A 272 -8.83 -4.88 -24.38
N ARG A 273 -8.57 -3.59 -24.56
CA ARG A 273 -7.85 -3.07 -25.73
C ARG A 273 -6.37 -2.75 -25.54
N CYS A 274 -5.83 -2.77 -24.32
CA CYS A 274 -4.41 -2.52 -24.10
C CYS A 274 -3.50 -3.74 -24.32
N ARG A 275 -4.02 -4.97 -24.35
CA ARG A 275 -3.19 -6.18 -24.54
C ARG A 275 -2.59 -6.32 -25.95
N ALA A 276 -3.26 -5.81 -26.98
CA ALA A 276 -2.86 -6.03 -28.37
C ALA A 276 -1.69 -5.18 -28.87
N SER A 277 -1.31 -4.09 -28.18
CA SER A 277 -0.27 -3.17 -28.64
C SER A 277 1.12 -3.40 -28.04
N SER A 278 1.24 -4.22 -26.99
CA SER A 278 2.53 -4.49 -26.31
C SER A 278 3.31 -5.65 -26.93
N GLU A 279 2.65 -6.66 -27.51
CA GLU A 279 3.32 -7.82 -28.09
C GLU A 279 4.09 -7.50 -29.40
N SER A 280 3.69 -6.48 -30.16
CA SER A 280 4.33 -6.15 -31.43
C SER A 280 5.64 -5.37 -31.32
N ARG A 281 5.95 -4.75 -30.16
CA ARG A 281 7.16 -3.98 -29.96
C ARG A 281 8.33 -4.79 -29.36
N PHE A 282 8.07 -5.88 -28.65
CA PHE A 282 9.11 -6.70 -28.04
C PHE A 282 9.84 -7.61 -29.04
N ARG A 283 9.27 -7.88 -30.21
CA ARG A 283 9.90 -8.75 -31.23
C ARG A 283 10.95 -8.06 -32.13
N ARG A 284 11.15 -6.74 -32.05
CA ARG A 284 12.08 -6.00 -32.94
C ARG A 284 13.44 -5.65 -32.30
N CYS A 285 13.69 -5.90 -31.02
CA CYS A 285 14.95 -5.54 -30.38
C CYS A 285 15.99 -6.68 -30.25
N HIS A 286 15.69 -7.90 -30.72
CA HIS A 286 16.62 -9.05 -30.58
C HIS A 286 17.29 -9.52 -31.88
N ALA A 287 17.34 -8.70 -32.92
CA ALA A 287 18.05 -9.03 -34.16
C ALA A 287 18.95 -7.86 -34.53
N ARG A 288 20.15 -7.84 -33.97
CA ARG A 288 21.42 -7.30 -34.54
C ARG A 288 22.50 -7.30 -33.47
N HIS A 289 23.25 -8.40 -33.37
CA HIS A 289 24.65 -8.37 -32.96
C HIS A 289 25.49 -8.74 -34.19
N PRO A 290 26.41 -7.90 -34.68
CA PRO A 290 27.45 -8.31 -35.59
C PRO A 290 28.56 -8.97 -34.79
N ARG A 291 29.01 -10.12 -35.27
CA ARG A 291 30.26 -10.74 -34.86
C ARG A 291 31.40 -9.82 -35.33
N SER A 292 32.33 -9.53 -34.46
CA SER A 292 33.67 -9.06 -34.85
C SER A 292 34.69 -10.08 -34.35
N ASP A 293 35.30 -10.76 -35.30
CA ASP A 293 36.51 -11.55 -35.14
C ASP A 293 37.73 -10.63 -34.91
N HIS A 294 38.72 -11.23 -34.23
CA HIS A 294 40.15 -10.89 -34.19
C HIS A 294 40.64 -9.76 -33.25
N LEU A 295 41.32 -10.10 -32.27
CA LEU A 295 42.76 -10.26 -31.85
C LEU A 295 42.86 -10.21 -30.34
#